data_8f2d941b1c7deb06aabce5535f7f75c9
#
_entry.id   8f2d941b1c7deb06aabce5535f7f75c9
#
_cell.length_a   1.000
_cell.length_b   1.000
_cell.length_c   1.000
_cell.angle_alpha   90.00
_cell.angle_beta   90.00
_cell.angle_gamma   90.00
#
_symmetry.space_group_name_H-M   'P 1'
#
loop_
_entity.id
_entity.type
_entity.pdbx_description
1 polymer ?
#
loop_
_entity_poly.entity_id
_entity_poly.type
_entity_poly.pdbx_seq_one_letter_code
_entity_poly.pdbx_strand_id
1 'polypeptide(L)'
;MILTSAAALLGFTAQVQAHDLWVVGENKDVLTADIVYGHGFPAPEAIQKERTVLFEPIKVVGNGYEEVLKQKGENYHYEGKKLAKGTYFVLAKYKPTAWIEKEDGKWEMNKTRKDTSEAVKYCGISTMAAKSIMVVGDDDGAFALKPLGKGLEFTPLAKPDAIKKDAPIRFKLTRDGQPVKQAKVFGSFGGFSSNDETSVAFYATTDLKGEFEFKALKEGLWYLKTTVNTDSGDKNCEIFN
;
A
#
# COMPACT_ATOMS: atom_id res chain seq x y z
N MET A 1 -4.41 36.76 48.35
CA MET A 1 -4.29 36.50 46.90
C MET A 1 -3.66 35.14 46.70
N ILE A 2 -4.46 34.13 46.38
CA ILE A 2 -3.97 32.75 46.14
C ILE A 2 -4.01 32.55 44.64
N LEU A 3 -2.82 32.40 44.01
CA LEU A 3 -2.68 32.03 42.63
C LEU A 3 -2.75 30.49 42.53
N THR A 4 -3.81 29.99 41.98
CA THR A 4 -3.94 28.57 41.57
C THR A 4 -3.40 28.41 40.15
N SER A 5 -2.23 27.77 40.03
CA SER A 5 -1.68 27.35 38.74
C SER A 5 -2.44 26.13 38.21
N ALA A 6 -3.20 26.29 37.13
CA ALA A 6 -3.78 25.17 36.39
C ALA A 6 -2.71 24.55 35.51
N ALA A 7 -2.25 23.35 35.85
CA ALA A 7 -1.39 22.54 34.98
C ALA A 7 -2.28 21.90 33.88
N ALA A 8 -2.13 22.40 32.67
CA ALA A 8 -2.74 21.75 31.49
C ALA A 8 -1.97 20.46 31.16
N LEU A 9 -2.55 19.31 31.44
CA LEU A 9 -2.09 18.02 30.98
C LEU A 9 -2.36 17.96 29.45
N LEU A 10 -1.31 18.23 28.67
CA LEU A 10 -1.30 17.91 27.24
C LEU A 10 -1.26 16.38 27.11
N GLY A 11 -2.42 15.77 26.92
CA GLY A 11 -2.52 14.37 26.55
C GLY A 11 -1.93 14.18 25.16
N PHE A 12 -0.74 13.61 25.06
CA PHE A 12 -0.22 13.06 23.81
C PHE A 12 -1.11 11.87 23.46
N THR A 13 -2.06 12.06 22.56
CA THR A 13 -2.70 10.95 21.85
C THR A 13 -1.63 10.37 20.93
N ALA A 14 -1.04 9.23 21.33
CA ALA A 14 -0.25 8.43 20.39
C ALA A 14 -1.20 8.04 19.24
N GLN A 15 -1.07 8.70 18.10
CA GLN A 15 -1.72 8.25 16.89
C GLN A 15 -1.09 6.91 16.55
N VAL A 16 -1.87 5.85 16.65
CA VAL A 16 -1.49 4.52 16.14
C VAL A 16 -1.45 4.67 14.62
N GLN A 17 -0.26 4.84 14.09
CA GLN A 17 -0.06 4.94 12.67
C GLN A 17 -0.24 3.58 12.02
N ALA A 18 -1.17 3.51 11.08
CA ALA A 18 -1.33 2.35 10.25
C ALA A 18 -0.11 2.24 9.32
N HIS A 19 0.58 1.11 9.36
CA HIS A 19 1.65 0.81 8.41
C HIS A 19 1.11 0.85 6.98
N ASP A 20 1.92 1.35 6.07
CA ASP A 20 1.67 1.26 4.63
C ASP A 20 2.31 -0.01 4.05
N LEU A 21 1.81 -0.46 2.91
CA LEU A 21 2.36 -1.59 2.17
C LEU A 21 2.83 -1.13 0.79
N TRP A 22 4.08 -1.44 0.47
CA TRP A 22 4.63 -1.29 -0.88
C TRP A 22 5.35 -2.58 -1.28
N VAL A 23 5.71 -2.68 -2.55
CA VAL A 23 6.55 -3.75 -3.08
C VAL A 23 7.56 -3.14 -4.03
N VAL A 24 8.82 -3.50 -3.85
CA VAL A 24 9.91 -3.12 -4.73
C VAL A 24 10.51 -4.37 -5.35
N GLY A 25 10.96 -4.28 -6.59
CA GLY A 25 11.54 -5.43 -7.28
C GLY A 25 12.71 -5.02 -8.14
N GLU A 26 13.64 -5.94 -8.34
CA GLU A 26 14.81 -5.78 -9.19
C GLU A 26 15.08 -7.07 -9.99
N ASN A 27 15.44 -6.92 -11.27
CA ASN A 27 15.76 -8.05 -12.15
C ASN A 27 17.21 -7.97 -12.62
N LYS A 28 18.12 -8.58 -11.88
CA LYS A 28 19.55 -8.68 -12.21
C LYS A 28 19.92 -10.10 -12.64
N ASP A 29 20.72 -10.80 -11.84
CA ASP A 29 21.07 -12.20 -12.07
C ASP A 29 19.91 -13.13 -11.77
N VAL A 30 19.11 -12.78 -10.79
CA VAL A 30 17.82 -13.35 -10.42
C VAL A 30 16.82 -12.22 -10.26
N LEU A 31 15.53 -12.54 -10.31
CA LEU A 31 14.50 -11.62 -9.86
C LEU A 31 14.49 -11.58 -8.35
N THR A 32 14.58 -10.39 -7.78
CA THR A 32 14.35 -10.17 -6.35
C THR A 32 13.19 -9.22 -6.14
N ALA A 33 12.46 -9.38 -5.05
CA ALA A 33 11.41 -8.45 -4.66
C ALA A 33 11.26 -8.43 -3.14
N ASP A 34 10.99 -7.24 -2.59
CA ASP A 34 10.84 -7.01 -1.17
C ASP A 34 9.45 -6.47 -0.84
N ILE A 35 8.84 -7.02 0.22
CA ILE A 35 7.71 -6.39 0.89
C ILE A 35 8.26 -5.23 1.72
N VAL A 36 7.81 -4.03 1.43
CA VAL A 36 8.09 -2.84 2.26
C VAL A 36 6.84 -2.57 3.08
N TYR A 37 6.88 -2.91 4.36
CA TYR A 37 5.75 -2.76 5.27
C TYR A 37 6.17 -1.92 6.46
N GLY A 38 5.70 -0.69 6.52
CA GLY A 38 6.13 0.28 7.53
C GLY A 38 5.91 1.70 7.06
N HIS A 39 6.92 2.55 7.29
CA HIS A 39 6.87 3.99 6.99
C HIS A 39 8.07 4.46 6.17
N GLY A 40 9.08 3.61 5.97
CA GLY A 40 10.40 3.96 5.41
C GLY A 40 10.56 3.66 3.91
N PHE A 41 9.57 3.95 3.06
CA PHE A 41 9.69 3.72 1.61
C PHE A 41 10.97 4.35 1.03
N PRO A 42 11.74 3.64 0.17
CA PRO A 42 11.53 2.28 -0.35
C PRO A 42 12.31 1.19 0.42
N ALA A 43 12.84 1.48 1.59
CA ALA A 43 13.67 0.55 2.36
C ALA A 43 12.80 -0.47 3.12
N PRO A 44 13.00 -1.79 2.88
CA PRO A 44 12.28 -2.80 3.64
C PRO A 44 12.81 -2.91 5.07
N GLU A 45 11.93 -3.30 5.98
CA GLU A 45 12.24 -3.60 7.37
C GLU A 45 11.77 -5.01 7.74
N ALA A 46 12.42 -5.63 8.72
CA ALA A 46 12.00 -6.94 9.20
C ALA A 46 10.56 -6.89 9.73
N ILE A 47 9.69 -7.74 9.18
CA ILE A 47 8.30 -7.83 9.58
C ILE A 47 8.23 -8.55 10.93
N GLN A 48 7.46 -8.02 11.88
CA GLN A 48 7.22 -8.68 13.17
C GLN A 48 6.71 -10.11 12.95
N LYS A 49 7.28 -11.07 13.67
CA LYS A 49 7.05 -12.50 13.44
C LYS A 49 5.57 -12.88 13.41
N GLU A 50 4.77 -12.33 14.31
CA GLU A 50 3.33 -12.56 14.40
C GLU A 50 2.55 -11.99 13.22
N ARG A 51 3.14 -11.05 12.47
CA ARG A 51 2.52 -10.41 11.30
C ARG A 51 2.90 -11.05 9.98
N THR A 52 3.92 -11.92 9.95
CA THR A 52 4.38 -12.54 8.69
C THR A 52 3.28 -13.37 8.03
N VAL A 53 2.41 -14.01 8.82
CA VAL A 53 1.27 -14.81 8.34
C VAL A 53 0.20 -14.01 7.60
N LEU A 54 0.23 -12.68 7.74
CA LEU A 54 -0.75 -11.77 7.11
C LEU A 54 -0.43 -11.49 5.65
N PHE A 55 0.79 -11.78 5.20
CA PHE A 55 1.20 -11.52 3.83
C PHE A 55 1.03 -12.77 2.96
N GLU A 56 0.59 -12.54 1.73
CA GLU A 56 0.71 -13.54 0.67
C GLU A 56 2.13 -13.49 0.12
N PRO A 57 2.69 -14.61 -0.40
CA PRO A 57 3.95 -14.56 -1.15
C PRO A 57 3.85 -13.58 -2.31
N ILE A 58 4.94 -12.87 -2.59
CA ILE A 58 5.00 -11.95 -3.73
C ILE A 58 4.72 -12.70 -5.02
N LYS A 59 3.87 -12.13 -5.86
CA LYS A 59 3.53 -12.66 -7.18
C LYS A 59 4.03 -11.71 -8.26
N VAL A 60 4.55 -12.27 -9.34
CA VAL A 60 4.91 -11.52 -10.55
C VAL A 60 4.02 -11.95 -11.71
N VAL A 61 3.46 -10.97 -12.40
CA VAL A 61 2.53 -11.19 -13.52
C VAL A 61 2.99 -10.39 -14.72
N GLY A 62 3.04 -11.03 -15.89
CA GLY A 62 3.36 -10.42 -17.18
C GLY A 62 2.41 -10.92 -18.28
N ASN A 63 2.71 -10.59 -19.52
CA ASN A 63 1.93 -11.06 -20.65
C ASN A 63 2.15 -12.57 -20.86
N GLY A 64 1.20 -13.40 -20.44
CA GLY A 64 1.33 -14.86 -20.46
C GLY A 64 2.30 -15.43 -19.43
N TYR A 65 2.68 -14.65 -18.43
CA TYR A 65 3.60 -15.05 -17.38
C TYR A 65 3.00 -14.83 -16.00
N GLU A 66 3.17 -15.82 -15.13
CA GLU A 66 2.84 -15.70 -13.71
C GLU A 66 3.82 -16.54 -12.88
N GLU A 67 4.39 -15.98 -11.82
CA GLU A 67 5.24 -16.68 -10.88
C GLU A 67 4.94 -16.22 -9.46
N VAL A 68 4.89 -17.17 -8.54
CA VAL A 68 4.89 -16.91 -7.09
C VAL A 68 6.32 -17.05 -6.59
N LEU A 69 6.87 -15.96 -6.06
CA LEU A 69 8.24 -15.91 -5.60
C LEU A 69 8.40 -16.68 -4.28
N LYS A 70 9.61 -17.11 -4.01
CA LYS A 70 9.97 -17.84 -2.78
C LYS A 70 10.66 -16.90 -1.80
N GLN A 71 10.18 -16.87 -0.56
CA GLN A 71 10.85 -16.15 0.52
C GLN A 71 12.24 -16.76 0.75
N LYS A 72 13.26 -15.90 0.89
CA LYS A 72 14.64 -16.29 1.10
C LYS A 72 15.38 -15.25 1.95
N GLY A 73 16.12 -15.71 2.96
CA GLY A 73 16.80 -14.80 3.87
C GLY A 73 15.83 -14.05 4.78
N GLU A 74 15.84 -12.71 4.72
CA GLU A 74 14.98 -11.87 5.52
C GLU A 74 13.49 -12.09 5.18
N ASN A 75 12.63 -11.98 6.17
CA ASN A 75 11.22 -12.36 6.06
C ASN A 75 10.37 -11.47 5.12
N TYR A 76 10.94 -10.37 4.64
CA TYR A 76 10.36 -9.52 3.61
C TYR A 76 10.92 -9.79 2.21
N HIS A 77 12.00 -10.57 2.08
CA HIS A 77 12.76 -10.77 0.84
C HIS A 77 12.31 -12.03 0.10
N TYR A 78 12.12 -11.90 -1.20
CA TYR A 78 11.67 -12.97 -2.09
C TYR A 78 12.53 -13.04 -3.34
N GLU A 79 12.75 -14.25 -3.83
CA GLU A 79 13.49 -14.50 -5.08
C GLU A 79 12.67 -15.35 -6.05
N GLY A 80 12.89 -15.11 -7.33
CA GLY A 80 12.32 -15.85 -8.46
C GLY A 80 13.30 -15.99 -9.60
N LYS A 81 12.81 -16.53 -10.71
CA LYS A 81 13.61 -16.67 -11.94
C LYS A 81 13.86 -15.31 -12.56
N LYS A 82 15.06 -15.12 -13.12
CA LYS A 82 15.36 -13.95 -13.95
C LYS A 82 14.30 -13.79 -15.03
N LEU A 83 13.71 -12.61 -15.10
CA LEU A 83 12.70 -12.28 -16.11
C LEU A 83 13.35 -12.03 -17.46
N ALA A 84 12.69 -12.49 -18.51
CA ALA A 84 12.99 -12.13 -19.89
C ALA A 84 12.54 -10.68 -20.19
N LYS A 85 12.89 -10.17 -21.38
CA LYS A 85 12.37 -8.90 -21.88
C LYS A 85 10.84 -8.87 -21.79
N GLY A 86 10.30 -7.80 -21.23
CA GLY A 86 8.85 -7.62 -21.06
C GLY A 86 8.51 -6.63 -19.97
N THR A 87 7.22 -6.37 -19.80
CA THR A 87 6.68 -5.55 -18.71
C THR A 87 5.92 -6.44 -17.74
N TYR A 88 6.17 -6.24 -16.46
CA TYR A 88 5.65 -7.07 -15.38
C TYR A 88 5.08 -6.22 -14.25
N PHE A 89 4.09 -6.77 -13.55
CA PHE A 89 3.64 -6.31 -12.26
C PHE A 89 4.25 -7.18 -11.16
N VAL A 90 4.85 -6.55 -10.18
CA VAL A 90 5.25 -7.18 -8.92
C VAL A 90 4.18 -6.83 -7.89
N LEU A 91 3.59 -7.85 -7.28
CA LEU A 91 2.40 -7.72 -6.46
C LEU A 91 2.66 -8.23 -5.04
N ALA A 92 2.34 -7.41 -4.04
CA ALA A 92 2.29 -7.84 -2.64
C ALA A 92 0.88 -7.63 -2.09
N LYS A 93 0.47 -8.49 -1.18
CA LYS A 93 -0.86 -8.44 -0.59
C LYS A 93 -0.83 -8.77 0.89
N TYR A 94 -1.53 -7.93 1.65
CA TYR A 94 -1.87 -8.15 3.05
C TYR A 94 -3.30 -8.68 3.11
N LYS A 95 -3.47 -9.86 3.71
CA LYS A 95 -4.74 -10.58 3.78
C LYS A 95 -5.78 -9.79 4.57
N PRO A 96 -7.08 -9.94 4.27
CA PRO A 96 -8.13 -9.39 5.10
C PRO A 96 -7.95 -9.82 6.55
N THR A 97 -7.83 -8.85 7.45
CA THR A 97 -7.54 -9.08 8.87
C THR A 97 -8.47 -8.23 9.71
N ALA A 98 -9.16 -8.86 10.65
CA ALA A 98 -10.02 -8.15 11.60
C ALA A 98 -9.16 -7.50 12.69
N TRP A 99 -9.50 -6.27 13.03
CA TRP A 99 -8.84 -5.47 14.06
C TRP A 99 -9.89 -4.85 14.98
N ILE A 100 -9.61 -4.88 16.27
CA ILE A 100 -10.39 -4.14 17.25
C ILE A 100 -9.48 -3.15 18.00
N GLU A 101 -10.03 -1.97 18.32
CA GLU A 101 -9.46 -1.04 19.27
C GLU A 101 -10.33 -1.04 20.52
N LYS A 102 -9.75 -1.34 21.67
CA LYS A 102 -10.42 -1.29 22.95
C LYS A 102 -10.54 0.15 23.47
N GLU A 103 -11.39 0.40 24.45
CA GLU A 103 -11.55 1.71 25.07
C GLU A 103 -10.24 2.23 25.72
N ASP A 104 -9.35 1.34 26.14
CA ASP A 104 -8.02 1.68 26.69
C ASP A 104 -7.00 2.01 25.59
N GLY A 105 -7.40 2.00 24.31
CA GLY A 105 -6.56 2.30 23.16
C GLY A 105 -5.69 1.13 22.67
N LYS A 106 -5.83 -0.07 23.25
CA LYS A 106 -5.10 -1.26 22.79
C LYS A 106 -5.72 -1.83 21.52
N TRP A 107 -4.87 -2.17 20.57
CA TRP A 107 -5.25 -2.82 19.33
C TRP A 107 -4.99 -4.32 19.40
N GLU A 108 -5.96 -5.11 18.96
CA GLU A 108 -5.88 -6.55 18.87
C GLU A 108 -6.20 -7.03 17.46
N MET A 109 -5.35 -7.92 16.96
CA MET A 109 -5.41 -8.49 15.63
C MET A 109 -6.19 -9.81 15.63
N ASN A 110 -6.86 -10.12 14.51
CA ASN A 110 -7.66 -11.33 14.32
C ASN A 110 -8.79 -11.50 15.36
N LYS A 111 -9.30 -10.36 15.80
CA LYS A 111 -10.45 -10.31 16.73
C LYS A 111 -11.56 -9.44 16.18
N THR A 112 -12.77 -9.83 16.52
CA THR A 112 -14.02 -9.13 16.25
C THR A 112 -14.67 -8.72 17.57
N ARG A 113 -15.80 -8.02 17.53
CA ARG A 113 -16.56 -7.69 18.75
C ARG A 113 -17.07 -8.93 19.51
N LYS A 114 -17.18 -10.08 18.83
CA LYS A 114 -17.62 -11.34 19.43
C LYS A 114 -16.53 -12.05 20.24
N ASP A 115 -15.26 -11.70 20.01
CA ASP A 115 -14.12 -12.37 20.62
C ASP A 115 -13.67 -11.73 21.93
N THR A 116 -14.41 -10.74 22.44
CA THR A 116 -14.10 -10.06 23.70
C THR A 116 -15.38 -9.63 24.42
N SER A 117 -15.33 -9.66 25.74
CA SER A 117 -16.38 -9.08 26.61
C SER A 117 -16.08 -7.61 26.97
N GLU A 118 -14.89 -7.10 26.61
CA GLU A 118 -14.51 -5.73 26.89
C GLU A 118 -15.16 -4.75 25.89
N ALA A 119 -15.31 -3.50 26.29
CA ALA A 119 -15.81 -2.46 25.40
C ALA A 119 -14.86 -2.20 24.22
N VAL A 120 -15.39 -2.24 23.01
CA VAL A 120 -14.67 -2.06 21.76
C VAL A 120 -15.05 -0.74 21.13
N LYS A 121 -14.10 0.18 21.05
CA LYS A 121 -14.23 1.51 20.44
C LYS A 121 -14.33 1.42 18.92
N TYR A 122 -13.47 0.60 18.29
CA TYR A 122 -13.43 0.40 16.84
C TYR A 122 -13.35 -1.09 16.51
N CYS A 123 -13.99 -1.46 15.41
CA CYS A 123 -13.87 -2.78 14.80
C CYS A 123 -13.92 -2.66 13.29
N GLY A 124 -12.97 -3.28 12.59
CA GLY A 124 -12.90 -3.22 11.13
C GLY A 124 -12.02 -4.30 10.53
N ILE A 125 -12.20 -4.54 9.23
CA ILE A 125 -11.36 -5.43 8.45
C ILE A 125 -10.44 -4.57 7.60
N SER A 126 -9.13 -4.80 7.73
CA SER A 126 -8.10 -4.15 6.92
C SER A 126 -7.53 -5.12 5.90
N THR A 127 -7.36 -4.66 4.69
CA THR A 127 -6.61 -5.37 3.63
C THR A 127 -5.77 -4.35 2.87
N MET A 128 -4.60 -4.77 2.38
CA MET A 128 -3.74 -3.91 1.58
C MET A 128 -3.25 -4.65 0.33
N ALA A 129 -3.04 -3.92 -0.74
CA ALA A 129 -2.42 -4.42 -1.96
C ALA A 129 -1.40 -3.40 -2.46
N ALA A 130 -0.25 -3.90 -2.88
CA ALA A 130 0.78 -3.10 -3.53
C ALA A 130 1.09 -3.67 -4.92
N LYS A 131 1.28 -2.78 -5.88
CA LYS A 131 1.65 -3.10 -7.25
C LYS A 131 2.81 -2.21 -7.69
N SER A 132 3.90 -2.81 -8.12
CA SER A 132 5.01 -2.14 -8.78
C SER A 132 5.07 -2.54 -10.25
N ILE A 133 5.46 -1.61 -11.12
CA ILE A 133 5.64 -1.85 -12.55
C ILE A 133 7.13 -2.00 -12.82
N MET A 134 7.51 -3.09 -13.46
CA MET A 134 8.89 -3.38 -13.86
C MET A 134 8.95 -3.58 -15.36
N VAL A 135 9.76 -2.77 -16.05
CA VAL A 135 10.07 -2.91 -17.47
C VAL A 135 11.46 -3.52 -17.59
N VAL A 136 11.56 -4.66 -18.25
CA VAL A 136 12.81 -5.41 -18.46
C VAL A 136 13.23 -5.33 -19.92
N GLY A 137 14.47 -4.85 -20.13
CA GLY A 137 15.01 -4.62 -21.48
C GLY A 137 14.30 -3.46 -22.20
N ASP A 138 14.30 -3.52 -23.51
CA ASP A 138 13.71 -2.53 -24.42
C ASP A 138 12.22 -2.81 -24.73
N ASP A 139 11.46 -3.30 -23.75
CA ASP A 139 10.02 -3.50 -23.90
C ASP A 139 9.27 -2.16 -23.97
N ASP A 140 8.17 -2.14 -24.71
CA ASP A 140 7.41 -0.91 -24.95
C ASP A 140 6.51 -0.47 -23.79
N GLY A 141 6.46 -1.25 -22.73
CA GLY A 141 5.68 -0.93 -21.54
C GLY A 141 4.16 -1.07 -21.67
N ALA A 142 3.64 -1.58 -22.79
CA ALA A 142 2.20 -1.61 -23.04
C ALA A 142 1.41 -2.45 -22.03
N PHE A 143 2.03 -3.49 -21.46
CA PHE A 143 1.38 -4.30 -20.44
C PHE A 143 1.02 -3.51 -19.17
N ALA A 144 1.78 -2.47 -18.83
CA ALA A 144 1.49 -1.61 -17.68
C ALA A 144 0.12 -0.90 -17.73
N LEU A 145 -0.44 -0.74 -18.94
CA LEU A 145 -1.75 -0.12 -19.15
C LEU A 145 -2.93 -1.07 -18.87
N LYS A 146 -2.66 -2.36 -18.65
CA LYS A 146 -3.70 -3.35 -18.39
C LYS A 146 -4.09 -3.35 -16.92
N PRO A 147 -5.36 -3.14 -16.57
CA PRO A 147 -5.83 -3.33 -15.21
C PRO A 147 -5.82 -4.81 -14.84
N LEU A 148 -5.53 -5.14 -13.58
CA LEU A 148 -5.73 -6.47 -13.01
C LEU A 148 -7.23 -6.76 -12.79
N GLY A 149 -8.00 -5.69 -12.55
CA GLY A 149 -9.46 -5.73 -12.44
C GLY A 149 -10.00 -6.31 -11.14
N LYS A 150 -9.15 -6.51 -10.13
CA LYS A 150 -9.53 -7.02 -8.81
C LYS A 150 -8.96 -6.16 -7.70
N GLY A 151 -9.79 -5.91 -6.68
CA GLY A 151 -9.40 -5.06 -5.55
C GLY A 151 -9.22 -3.59 -5.93
N LEU A 152 -8.58 -2.85 -5.03
CA LEU A 152 -8.24 -1.45 -5.23
C LEU A 152 -6.94 -1.35 -6.04
N GLU A 153 -6.95 -0.60 -7.14
CA GLU A 153 -5.85 -0.60 -8.10
C GLU A 153 -5.65 0.76 -8.76
N PHE A 154 -4.39 1.19 -8.85
CA PHE A 154 -3.96 2.26 -9.75
C PHE A 154 -3.51 1.69 -11.09
N THR A 155 -4.01 2.27 -12.20
CA THR A 155 -3.58 1.94 -13.55
C THR A 155 -3.10 3.20 -14.24
N PRO A 156 -1.86 3.26 -14.77
CA PRO A 156 -1.41 4.40 -15.57
C PRO A 156 -2.19 4.45 -16.90
N LEU A 157 -2.47 5.65 -17.39
CA LEU A 157 -3.14 5.88 -18.67
C LEU A 157 -2.15 6.23 -19.79
N ALA A 158 -0.86 6.17 -19.51
CA ALA A 158 0.24 6.25 -20.47
C ALA A 158 1.33 5.23 -20.11
N LYS A 159 2.16 4.87 -21.09
CA LYS A 159 3.24 3.90 -20.90
C LYS A 159 4.28 4.40 -19.90
N PRO A 160 5.03 3.49 -19.23
CA PRO A 160 6.00 3.85 -18.21
C PRO A 160 7.07 4.86 -18.67
N ASP A 161 7.46 4.83 -19.93
CA ASP A 161 8.43 5.76 -20.52
C ASP A 161 7.94 7.22 -20.57
N ALA A 162 6.64 7.43 -20.48
CA ALA A 162 6.04 8.76 -20.36
C ALA A 162 6.15 9.33 -18.92
N ILE A 163 6.45 8.49 -17.92
CA ILE A 163 6.61 8.92 -16.51
C ILE A 163 8.00 9.57 -16.37
N LYS A 164 8.06 10.87 -16.61
CA LYS A 164 9.30 11.65 -16.53
C LYS A 164 9.13 12.79 -15.53
N LYS A 165 10.25 13.29 -15.02
CA LYS A 165 10.28 14.49 -14.22
C LYS A 165 9.52 15.62 -14.93
N ASP A 166 8.68 16.30 -14.18
CA ASP A 166 7.87 17.45 -14.61
C ASP A 166 6.87 17.20 -15.74
N ALA A 167 6.76 15.96 -16.25
CA ALA A 167 5.73 15.58 -17.22
C ALA A 167 4.46 15.11 -16.50
N PRO A 168 3.28 15.69 -16.81
CA PRO A 168 2.03 15.20 -16.24
C PRO A 168 1.65 13.87 -16.89
N ILE A 169 1.20 12.94 -16.05
CA ILE A 169 0.66 11.64 -16.48
C ILE A 169 -0.62 11.36 -15.73
N ARG A 170 -1.60 10.78 -16.42
CA ARG A 170 -2.88 10.42 -15.79
C ARG A 170 -2.86 8.98 -15.32
N PHE A 171 -3.48 8.77 -14.17
CA PHE A 171 -3.78 7.46 -13.60
C PHE A 171 -5.28 7.31 -13.38
N LYS A 172 -5.72 6.07 -13.33
CA LYS A 172 -7.08 5.70 -12.95
C LYS A 172 -7.05 4.83 -11.71
N LEU A 173 -7.88 5.16 -10.73
CA LEU A 173 -8.13 4.35 -9.55
C LEU A 173 -9.44 3.58 -9.75
N THR A 174 -9.36 2.26 -9.60
CA THR A 174 -10.53 1.38 -9.67
C THR A 174 -10.61 0.46 -8.45
N ARG A 175 -11.81 0.02 -8.12
CA ARG A 175 -12.07 -1.12 -7.22
C ARG A 175 -12.90 -2.13 -7.99
N ASP A 176 -12.38 -3.36 -8.14
CA ASP A 176 -13.03 -4.43 -8.88
C ASP A 176 -13.49 -3.99 -10.29
N GLY A 177 -12.61 -3.23 -10.96
CA GLY A 177 -12.85 -2.65 -12.28
C GLY A 177 -13.74 -1.39 -12.31
N GLN A 178 -14.39 -1.02 -11.21
CA GLN A 178 -15.26 0.16 -11.15
C GLN A 178 -14.49 1.41 -10.70
N PRO A 179 -14.74 2.59 -11.29
CA PRO A 179 -14.07 3.82 -10.90
C PRO A 179 -14.30 4.19 -9.44
N VAL A 180 -13.24 4.54 -8.71
CA VAL A 180 -13.33 5.09 -7.36
C VAL A 180 -13.28 6.62 -7.46
N LYS A 181 -14.43 7.25 -7.16
CA LYS A 181 -14.63 8.70 -7.30
C LYS A 181 -14.28 9.42 -6.00
N GLN A 182 -13.75 10.64 -6.14
CA GLN A 182 -13.46 11.55 -5.01
C GLN A 182 -12.56 10.92 -3.92
N ALA A 183 -11.72 9.95 -4.32
CA ALA A 183 -10.75 9.35 -3.42
C ALA A 183 -9.51 10.25 -3.31
N LYS A 184 -9.01 10.39 -2.09
CA LYS A 184 -7.74 11.09 -1.84
C LYS A 184 -6.59 10.20 -2.26
N VAL A 185 -5.67 10.74 -3.06
CA VAL A 185 -4.44 10.08 -3.50
C VAL A 185 -3.26 10.86 -2.98
N PHE A 186 -2.35 10.17 -2.34
CA PHE A 186 -1.09 10.70 -1.86
C PHE A 186 0.07 10.06 -2.61
N GLY A 187 1.17 10.77 -2.75
CA GLY A 187 2.38 10.24 -3.36
C GLY A 187 3.63 10.87 -2.79
N SER A 188 4.71 10.11 -2.78
CA SER A 188 6.02 10.60 -2.36
C SER A 188 7.14 9.72 -2.91
N PHE A 189 8.37 10.01 -2.54
CA PHE A 189 9.56 9.27 -2.88
C PHE A 189 10.48 9.17 -1.68
N GLY A 190 11.37 8.20 -1.67
CA GLY A 190 12.31 7.99 -0.57
C GLY A 190 13.15 9.22 -0.27
N GLY A 191 13.25 9.58 1.03
CA GLY A 191 14.01 10.73 1.51
C GLY A 191 13.36 12.10 1.22
N PHE A 192 12.07 12.15 0.91
CA PHE A 192 11.35 13.43 0.76
C PHE A 192 11.27 14.19 2.09
N SER A 193 10.99 13.49 3.17
CA SER A 193 10.91 14.07 4.51
C SER A 193 11.45 13.09 5.55
N SER A 194 12.04 13.61 6.62
CA SER A 194 12.40 12.83 7.80
C SER A 194 11.18 12.49 8.68
N ASN A 195 10.04 13.13 8.42
CA ASN A 195 8.76 12.86 9.06
C ASN A 195 7.81 12.28 8.00
N ASP A 196 8.04 11.02 7.62
CA ASP A 196 7.39 10.35 6.50
C ASP A 196 5.89 10.15 6.67
N GLU A 197 5.39 10.29 7.89
CA GLU A 197 4.03 9.96 8.26
C GLU A 197 2.99 10.99 7.81
N THR A 198 3.39 12.25 7.75
CA THR A 198 2.47 13.36 7.43
C THR A 198 2.89 14.15 6.19
N SER A 199 4.14 13.99 5.74
CA SER A 199 4.70 14.76 4.64
C SER A 199 4.68 13.97 3.35
N VAL A 200 3.90 14.44 2.37
CA VAL A 200 3.81 13.86 1.03
C VAL A 200 4.20 14.90 -0.02
N ALA A 201 4.87 14.44 -1.07
CA ALA A 201 5.29 15.30 -2.18
C ALA A 201 4.17 15.58 -3.18
N PHE A 202 3.11 14.77 -3.15
CA PHE A 202 2.00 14.84 -4.08
C PHE A 202 0.68 14.53 -3.38
N TYR A 203 -0.35 15.28 -3.77
CA TYR A 203 -1.73 15.07 -3.36
C TYR A 203 -2.68 15.34 -4.53
N ALA A 204 -3.68 14.49 -4.70
CA ALA A 204 -4.76 14.67 -5.65
C ALA A 204 -6.07 14.06 -5.12
N THR A 205 -7.15 14.37 -5.81
CA THR A 205 -8.46 13.72 -5.63
C THR A 205 -8.92 13.19 -6.98
N THR A 206 -9.41 11.93 -7.02
CA THR A 206 -9.93 11.35 -8.25
C THR A 206 -11.22 12.04 -8.71
N ASP A 207 -11.37 12.18 -10.01
CA ASP A 207 -12.58 12.72 -10.65
C ASP A 207 -13.73 11.68 -10.67
N LEU A 208 -14.83 12.02 -11.36
CA LEU A 208 -15.98 11.12 -11.51
C LEU A 208 -15.70 9.86 -12.36
N LYS A 209 -14.58 9.84 -13.09
CA LYS A 209 -14.11 8.66 -13.83
C LYS A 209 -13.08 7.84 -13.05
N GLY A 210 -12.76 8.27 -11.81
CA GLY A 210 -11.69 7.70 -10.99
C GLY A 210 -10.29 8.12 -11.45
N GLU A 211 -10.15 9.18 -12.24
CA GLU A 211 -8.89 9.61 -12.81
C GLU A 211 -8.29 10.80 -12.06
N PHE A 212 -6.97 10.89 -12.06
CA PHE A 212 -6.22 12.03 -11.53
C PHE A 212 -4.94 12.21 -12.32
N GLU A 213 -4.36 13.40 -12.26
CA GLU A 213 -3.07 13.71 -12.86
C GLU A 213 -1.97 13.65 -11.80
N PHE A 214 -0.88 12.98 -12.14
CA PHE A 214 0.34 12.89 -11.33
C PHE A 214 1.48 13.56 -12.06
N LYS A 215 2.35 14.23 -11.31
CA LYS A 215 3.57 14.85 -11.83
C LYS A 215 4.72 14.57 -10.88
N ALA A 216 5.74 13.86 -11.37
CA ALA A 216 6.95 13.58 -10.60
C ALA A 216 7.82 14.84 -10.51
N LEU A 217 8.18 15.25 -9.29
CA LEU A 217 9.03 16.41 -9.04
C LEU A 217 10.53 16.12 -9.21
N LYS A 218 10.92 14.85 -9.20
CA LYS A 218 12.29 14.37 -9.43
C LYS A 218 12.27 12.99 -10.07
N GLU A 219 13.40 12.62 -10.66
CA GLU A 219 13.63 11.25 -11.10
C GLU A 219 13.78 10.29 -9.92
N GLY A 220 13.54 9.01 -10.16
CA GLY A 220 13.64 7.94 -9.17
C GLY A 220 12.33 7.22 -8.89
N LEU A 221 12.35 6.41 -7.84
CA LEU A 221 11.22 5.59 -7.44
C LEU A 221 10.21 6.42 -6.64
N TRP A 222 8.96 6.39 -7.09
CA TRP A 222 7.81 7.03 -6.47
C TRP A 222 6.78 6.00 -6.04
N TYR A 223 6.03 6.32 -5.02
CA TYR A 223 4.79 5.61 -4.72
C TYR A 223 3.56 6.52 -4.83
N LEU A 224 2.45 5.92 -5.15
CA LEU A 224 1.10 6.48 -4.98
C LEU A 224 0.34 5.61 -3.99
N LYS A 225 -0.38 6.21 -3.06
CA LYS A 225 -1.22 5.49 -2.10
C LYS A 225 -2.59 6.10 -1.94
N THR A 226 -3.56 5.29 -1.61
CA THR A 226 -4.91 5.69 -1.24
C THR A 226 -5.48 4.73 -0.21
N THR A 227 -6.34 5.23 0.63
CA THR A 227 -7.15 4.41 1.53
C THR A 227 -8.62 4.69 1.24
N VAL A 228 -9.39 3.64 1.03
CA VAL A 228 -10.82 3.74 0.79
C VAL A 228 -11.55 2.92 1.83
N ASN A 229 -12.21 3.62 2.75
CA ASN A 229 -13.05 2.99 3.76
C ASN A 229 -14.42 2.65 3.14
N THR A 230 -14.89 1.46 3.40
CA THR A 230 -16.25 1.04 3.06
C THR A 230 -16.95 0.64 4.33
N ASP A 231 -18.10 1.25 4.57
CA ASP A 231 -19.01 0.75 5.59
C ASP A 231 -19.67 -0.51 5.04
N SER A 232 -19.34 -1.66 5.61
CA SER A 232 -19.96 -2.94 5.25
C SER A 232 -21.35 -3.10 5.87
N GLY A 233 -21.74 -2.18 6.77
CA GLY A 233 -22.95 -2.34 7.61
C GLY A 233 -22.81 -3.44 8.68
N ASP A 234 -21.69 -4.17 8.67
CA ASP A 234 -21.43 -5.21 9.67
C ASP A 234 -20.80 -4.62 10.92
N LYS A 235 -21.64 -4.49 11.97
CA LYS A 235 -21.19 -3.97 13.27
C LYS A 235 -20.23 -4.91 14.01
N ASN A 236 -20.15 -6.17 13.62
CA ASN A 236 -19.32 -7.18 14.26
C ASN A 236 -17.94 -7.31 13.61
N CYS A 237 -17.74 -6.71 12.42
CA CYS A 237 -16.54 -6.83 11.59
C CYS A 237 -16.09 -8.28 11.34
N GLU A 238 -17.04 -9.17 11.03
CA GLU A 238 -16.76 -10.55 10.70
C GLU A 238 -16.16 -10.66 9.29
N ILE A 239 -15.16 -11.53 9.16
CA ILE A 239 -14.64 -11.92 7.85
C ILE A 239 -15.55 -13.02 7.32
N PHE A 240 -16.34 -12.73 6.31
CA PHE A 240 -17.05 -13.75 5.54
C PHE A 240 -16.06 -14.38 4.53
N ASN A 241 -15.80 -15.68 4.71
CA ASN A 241 -15.02 -16.49 3.76
C ASN A 241 -15.86 -16.87 2.55
#